data_52f1bb00c7c30a14bee2ec7a0bf74b05
#
_entry.id   52f1bb00c7c30a14bee2ec7a0bf74b05
#
_cell.length_a   1.000
_cell.length_b   1.000
_cell.length_c   1.000
_cell.angle_alpha   90.00
_cell.angle_beta   90.00
_cell.angle_gamma   90.00
#
_symmetry.space_group_name_H-M   'P 1'
#
loop_
_entity.id
_entity.type
_entity.pdbx_description
1 polymer ?
#
loop_
_entity_poly.entity_id
_entity_poly.type
_entity_poly.pdbx_seq_one_letter_code
_entity_poly.pdbx_strand_id
1 'polypeptide(L)'
;MKKISQALISVSDKRNLKKILKVLKKFRIKVISSGGTFKEIRNHGFKCNEVSNFTKFPEILDGRVKTLHPKIHAGILNERNKKSHKLAMKSNNFENIDLVIVNFYPFEKAVNERTNHNKVIENIDIGGPAMVRAAAKNYKDVTIITKLDQYEKLISELNENKGSTSLSFRQKVSEEAFTETASYDAMISNYFIEKNKTSFPNKKVISANLVEKLRYGENPHQTASIYSYSLSTNLDQLHGKKLSYNNYNDIYAALYASKSLPAGVGTVIVKHANPCGVSINKNKVSSFKEALTSDPISAFGGIVSCNFKINTKLAVELSKTYFELVIGNGYEKDAIRVLKKRKNLRIIDSSKIKLENINSVVSNFNSLLIQSPDNKKFESQNFQVVSKKKPSSKIFRELMFALNVCRYVKSNAIVLTSNTRTVGIGSGQPSRLDSCKIGVDKMHNFQKIKESDEVVAASDAFFPFVDGIETLIQAGVSAVIQPSGSIRDKEIIKYANETETVLVFSKTRHFKH
;
A
#
# COMPACT_ATOMS: atom_id res chain seq x y z
N MET A 1 -16.82 7.54 -36.82
CA MET A 1 -16.73 6.07 -36.91
C MET A 1 -15.57 5.66 -37.83
N LYS A 2 -14.84 4.60 -37.45
CA LYS A 2 -13.81 3.96 -38.30
C LYS A 2 -14.11 2.47 -38.42
N LYS A 3 -14.26 2.00 -39.65
CA LYS A 3 -14.47 0.59 -39.97
C LYS A 3 -13.15 -0.18 -39.75
N ILE A 4 -13.24 -1.35 -39.15
CA ILE A 4 -12.11 -2.24 -38.95
C ILE A 4 -12.12 -3.29 -40.05
N SER A 5 -11.03 -3.39 -40.79
CA SER A 5 -10.82 -4.38 -41.86
C SER A 5 -9.74 -5.40 -41.47
N GLN A 6 -8.76 -5.01 -40.69
CA GLN A 6 -7.62 -5.84 -40.31
C GLN A 6 -7.21 -5.62 -38.86
N ALA A 7 -7.01 -6.71 -38.12
CA ALA A 7 -6.59 -6.74 -36.72
C ALA A 7 -5.24 -7.44 -36.58
N LEU A 8 -4.34 -6.86 -35.77
CA LEU A 8 -3.11 -7.49 -35.31
C LEU A 8 -3.31 -7.91 -33.85
N ILE A 9 -3.11 -9.20 -33.57
CA ILE A 9 -3.33 -9.77 -32.24
C ILE A 9 -2.05 -10.44 -31.75
N SER A 10 -1.53 -9.97 -30.61
CA SER A 10 -0.37 -10.56 -29.95
C SER A 10 -0.59 -10.51 -28.44
N VAL A 11 -1.04 -11.63 -27.86
CA VAL A 11 -1.45 -11.70 -26.45
C VAL A 11 -0.71 -12.79 -25.69
N SER A 12 -0.18 -12.44 -24.54
CA SER A 12 0.39 -13.38 -23.57
C SER A 12 -0.73 -14.13 -22.85
N ASP A 13 -1.71 -13.40 -22.30
CA ASP A 13 -2.93 -13.97 -21.71
C ASP A 13 -3.99 -14.17 -22.79
N LYS A 14 -4.33 -15.43 -23.05
CA LYS A 14 -5.24 -15.87 -24.12
C LYS A 14 -6.67 -16.10 -23.65
N ARG A 15 -6.98 -15.82 -22.37
CA ARG A 15 -8.35 -15.95 -21.84
C ARG A 15 -9.31 -15.08 -22.64
N ASN A 16 -10.50 -15.58 -22.89
CA ASN A 16 -11.56 -14.92 -23.68
C ASN A 16 -11.21 -14.58 -25.15
N LEU A 17 -10.03 -14.99 -25.67
CA LEU A 17 -9.64 -14.73 -27.07
C LEU A 17 -10.68 -15.26 -28.05
N LYS A 18 -11.24 -16.46 -27.82
CA LYS A 18 -12.29 -17.05 -28.66
C LYS A 18 -13.53 -16.17 -28.80
N LYS A 19 -13.91 -15.41 -27.77
CA LYS A 19 -15.05 -14.48 -27.84
C LYS A 19 -14.78 -13.35 -28.85
N ILE A 20 -13.60 -12.75 -28.80
CA ILE A 20 -13.16 -11.70 -29.73
C ILE A 20 -13.13 -12.25 -31.15
N LEU A 21 -12.52 -13.43 -31.38
CA LEU A 21 -12.39 -14.02 -32.71
C LEU A 21 -13.75 -14.30 -33.37
N LYS A 22 -14.78 -14.70 -32.61
CA LYS A 22 -16.15 -14.85 -33.12
C LYS A 22 -16.69 -13.54 -33.70
N VAL A 23 -16.48 -12.42 -33.03
CA VAL A 23 -16.95 -11.10 -33.44
C VAL A 23 -16.15 -10.59 -34.65
N LEU A 24 -14.82 -10.77 -34.64
CA LEU A 24 -13.99 -10.42 -35.79
C LEU A 24 -14.42 -11.21 -37.05
N LYS A 25 -14.72 -12.52 -36.93
CA LYS A 25 -15.25 -13.36 -38.03
C LYS A 25 -16.60 -12.86 -38.52
N LYS A 26 -17.54 -12.50 -37.63
CA LYS A 26 -18.86 -11.95 -37.95
C LYS A 26 -18.75 -10.74 -38.89
N PHE A 27 -17.79 -9.85 -38.62
CA PHE A 27 -17.58 -8.64 -39.42
C PHE A 27 -16.52 -8.79 -40.51
N ARG A 28 -16.06 -10.01 -40.78
CA ARG A 28 -15.07 -10.34 -41.83
C ARG A 28 -13.74 -9.61 -41.67
N ILE A 29 -13.33 -9.34 -40.42
CA ILE A 29 -12.07 -8.67 -40.10
C ILE A 29 -10.94 -9.68 -40.25
N LYS A 30 -9.94 -9.35 -41.10
CA LYS A 30 -8.73 -10.17 -41.26
C LYS A 30 -7.89 -10.13 -39.98
N VAL A 31 -7.26 -11.26 -39.63
CA VAL A 31 -6.42 -11.35 -38.44
C VAL A 31 -4.99 -11.67 -38.82
N ILE A 32 -4.06 -10.90 -38.24
CA ILE A 32 -2.61 -11.12 -38.28
C ILE A 32 -2.16 -11.46 -36.86
N SER A 33 -1.27 -12.42 -36.69
CA SER A 33 -0.73 -12.79 -35.38
C SER A 33 0.61 -13.49 -35.50
N SER A 34 1.32 -13.66 -34.38
CA SER A 34 2.60 -14.35 -34.36
C SER A 34 2.70 -15.35 -33.21
N GLY A 35 3.64 -16.26 -33.29
CA GLY A 35 4.04 -17.18 -32.23
C GLY A 35 2.89 -17.96 -31.59
N GLY A 36 2.88 -17.98 -30.24
CA GLY A 36 1.87 -18.72 -29.48
C GLY A 36 0.44 -18.22 -29.65
N THR A 37 0.23 -16.93 -29.97
CA THR A 37 -1.11 -16.39 -30.25
C THR A 37 -1.62 -16.87 -31.61
N PHE A 38 -0.76 -16.92 -32.63
CA PHE A 38 -1.11 -17.47 -33.93
C PHE A 38 -1.57 -18.94 -33.82
N LYS A 39 -0.78 -19.77 -33.13
CA LYS A 39 -1.13 -21.19 -32.88
C LYS A 39 -2.50 -21.31 -32.21
N GLU A 40 -2.77 -20.51 -31.17
CA GLU A 40 -4.02 -20.54 -30.43
C GLU A 40 -5.23 -20.14 -31.28
N ILE A 41 -5.10 -19.09 -32.14
CA ILE A 41 -6.14 -18.67 -33.07
C ILE A 41 -6.48 -19.80 -34.07
N ARG A 42 -5.45 -20.47 -34.56
CA ARG A 42 -5.62 -21.62 -35.51
C ARG A 42 -6.27 -22.81 -34.80
N ASN A 43 -5.89 -23.11 -33.59
CA ASN A 43 -6.49 -24.19 -32.78
C ASN A 43 -7.99 -23.95 -32.51
N HIS A 44 -8.40 -22.69 -32.40
CA HIS A 44 -9.81 -22.32 -32.30
C HIS A 44 -10.57 -22.36 -33.63
N GLY A 45 -9.93 -22.76 -34.73
CA GLY A 45 -10.57 -22.90 -36.05
C GLY A 45 -10.78 -21.58 -36.83
N PHE A 46 -10.03 -20.52 -36.47
CA PHE A 46 -10.12 -19.23 -37.13
C PHE A 46 -8.99 -19.04 -38.16
N LYS A 47 -9.32 -18.36 -39.29
CA LYS A 47 -8.30 -17.95 -40.26
C LYS A 47 -7.42 -16.86 -39.67
N CYS A 48 -6.11 -17.03 -39.78
CA CYS A 48 -5.12 -16.07 -39.31
C CYS A 48 -3.91 -16.08 -40.22
N ASN A 49 -3.39 -14.92 -40.58
CA ASN A 49 -2.13 -14.76 -41.30
C ASN A 49 -0.99 -14.62 -40.30
N GLU A 50 0.10 -15.33 -40.51
CA GLU A 50 1.27 -15.21 -39.65
C GLU A 50 2.05 -13.94 -39.98
N VAL A 51 2.61 -13.28 -38.94
CA VAL A 51 3.38 -12.04 -39.10
C VAL A 51 4.53 -12.22 -40.11
N SER A 52 5.25 -13.33 -40.08
CA SER A 52 6.33 -13.64 -41.02
C SER A 52 5.84 -13.69 -42.49
N ASN A 53 4.68 -14.28 -42.74
CA ASN A 53 4.06 -14.30 -44.04
C ASN A 53 3.55 -12.92 -44.48
N PHE A 54 3.03 -12.12 -43.51
CA PHE A 54 2.55 -10.77 -43.76
C PHE A 54 3.69 -9.81 -44.11
N THR A 55 4.79 -9.86 -43.34
CA THR A 55 5.96 -9.00 -43.52
C THR A 55 6.89 -9.45 -44.63
N LYS A 56 6.86 -10.75 -44.97
CA LYS A 56 7.86 -11.43 -45.81
C LYS A 56 9.24 -11.46 -45.19
N PHE A 57 9.30 -11.39 -43.84
CA PHE A 57 10.52 -11.41 -43.07
C PHE A 57 10.43 -12.51 -42.00
N PRO A 58 11.44 -13.38 -41.85
CA PRO A 58 11.42 -14.43 -40.82
C PRO A 58 11.54 -13.86 -39.40
N GLU A 59 11.07 -14.63 -38.43
CA GLU A 59 11.35 -14.37 -37.02
C GLU A 59 12.83 -14.68 -36.76
N ILE A 60 13.56 -13.74 -36.13
CA ILE A 60 15.00 -13.86 -35.85
C ILE A 60 15.29 -13.60 -34.38
N LEU A 61 16.50 -13.94 -33.93
CA LEU A 61 16.97 -13.77 -32.56
C LEU A 61 16.03 -14.42 -31.54
N ASP A 62 15.69 -15.69 -31.77
CA ASP A 62 14.79 -16.49 -30.91
C ASP A 62 13.44 -15.80 -30.60
N GLY A 63 12.95 -15.02 -31.57
CA GLY A 63 11.67 -14.32 -31.47
C GLY A 63 11.72 -12.93 -30.85
N ARG A 64 12.88 -12.42 -30.50
CA ARG A 64 13.02 -11.03 -30.03
C ARG A 64 12.66 -10.00 -31.09
N VAL A 65 12.85 -10.36 -32.39
CA VAL A 65 12.48 -9.52 -33.53
C VAL A 65 11.51 -10.27 -34.43
N LYS A 66 10.27 -9.89 -34.36
CA LYS A 66 9.17 -10.43 -35.20
C LYS A 66 8.15 -9.37 -35.61
N THR A 67 7.74 -8.50 -34.67
CA THR A 67 6.76 -7.43 -34.89
C THR A 67 7.41 -6.06 -35.11
N LEU A 68 8.70 -5.92 -34.83
CA LEU A 68 9.48 -4.70 -35.05
C LEU A 68 9.86 -4.60 -36.55
N HIS A 69 8.87 -4.35 -37.42
CA HIS A 69 9.04 -4.31 -38.86
C HIS A 69 8.32 -3.09 -39.45
N PRO A 70 8.93 -2.37 -40.41
CA PRO A 70 8.33 -1.19 -41.03
C PRO A 70 6.90 -1.42 -41.56
N LYS A 71 6.60 -2.56 -42.15
CA LYS A 71 5.27 -2.89 -42.64
C LYS A 71 4.20 -2.95 -41.56
N ILE A 72 4.55 -3.43 -40.35
CA ILE A 72 3.66 -3.45 -39.19
C ILE A 72 3.45 -2.02 -38.70
N HIS A 73 4.52 -1.30 -38.42
CA HIS A 73 4.44 0.03 -37.82
C HIS A 73 3.86 1.07 -38.79
N ALA A 74 4.16 1.01 -40.06
CA ALA A 74 3.53 1.84 -41.08
C ALA A 74 2.02 1.53 -41.19
N GLY A 75 1.64 0.24 -41.18
CA GLY A 75 0.25 -0.19 -41.16
C GLY A 75 -0.55 0.41 -40.00
N ILE A 76 0.08 0.57 -38.82
CA ILE A 76 -0.52 1.18 -37.61
C ILE A 76 -0.45 2.71 -37.67
N LEU A 77 0.70 3.31 -37.97
CA LEU A 77 0.98 4.73 -37.77
C LEU A 77 0.52 5.65 -38.88
N ASN A 78 0.19 5.12 -40.09
CA ASN A 78 -0.22 6.00 -41.18
C ASN A 78 -1.54 6.72 -40.87
N GLU A 79 -1.58 8.01 -41.10
CA GLU A 79 -2.77 8.83 -41.04
C GLU A 79 -3.58 8.61 -42.33
N ARG A 80 -4.80 8.03 -42.21
CA ARG A 80 -5.62 7.57 -43.34
C ARG A 80 -6.05 8.68 -44.29
N ASN A 81 -6.05 9.94 -43.84
CA ASN A 81 -6.47 11.10 -44.66
C ASN A 81 -5.30 11.87 -45.28
N LYS A 82 -4.04 11.58 -44.91
CA LYS A 82 -2.87 12.30 -45.39
C LYS A 82 -2.38 11.75 -46.74
N LYS A 83 -2.34 12.60 -47.78
CA LYS A 83 -1.95 12.21 -49.15
C LYS A 83 -0.57 11.55 -49.21
N SER A 84 0.44 12.15 -48.57
CA SER A 84 1.81 11.60 -48.51
C SER A 84 1.87 10.20 -47.89
N HIS A 85 1.09 9.95 -46.82
CA HIS A 85 1.03 8.64 -46.18
C HIS A 85 0.36 7.60 -47.11
N LYS A 86 -0.74 7.97 -47.79
CA LYS A 86 -1.38 7.09 -48.78
C LYS A 86 -0.42 6.69 -49.91
N LEU A 87 0.35 7.65 -50.43
CA LEU A 87 1.36 7.38 -51.46
C LEU A 87 2.44 6.43 -50.95
N ALA A 88 3.00 6.69 -49.76
CA ALA A 88 4.01 5.84 -49.15
C ALA A 88 3.49 4.40 -48.90
N MET A 89 2.27 4.24 -48.42
CA MET A 89 1.66 2.93 -48.22
C MET A 89 1.48 2.18 -49.54
N LYS A 90 1.04 2.89 -50.59
CA LYS A 90 0.85 2.30 -51.93
C LYS A 90 2.17 1.90 -52.56
N SER A 91 3.18 2.78 -52.58
CA SER A 91 4.50 2.50 -53.19
C SER A 91 5.24 1.33 -52.54
N ASN A 92 5.03 1.09 -51.23
CA ASN A 92 5.61 -0.03 -50.51
C ASN A 92 4.72 -1.27 -50.45
N ASN A 93 3.53 -1.22 -51.04
CA ASN A 93 2.53 -2.31 -50.97
C ASN A 93 2.20 -2.71 -49.51
N PHE A 94 1.99 -1.71 -48.64
CA PHE A 94 1.66 -1.89 -47.23
C PHE A 94 0.14 -1.77 -47.01
N GLU A 95 -0.39 -2.65 -46.14
CA GLU A 95 -1.80 -2.65 -45.76
C GLU A 95 -2.02 -1.93 -44.43
N ASN A 96 -3.22 -1.35 -44.24
CA ASN A 96 -3.61 -0.75 -42.95
C ASN A 96 -3.88 -1.81 -41.91
N ILE A 97 -3.53 -1.49 -40.67
CA ILE A 97 -3.92 -2.24 -39.47
C ILE A 97 -4.83 -1.31 -38.65
N ASP A 98 -6.09 -1.70 -38.44
CA ASP A 98 -7.14 -0.84 -37.91
C ASP A 98 -7.44 -1.15 -36.43
N LEU A 99 -7.08 -2.38 -36.00
CA LEU A 99 -7.25 -2.86 -34.64
C LEU A 99 -5.96 -3.55 -34.18
N VAL A 100 -5.47 -3.17 -32.99
CA VAL A 100 -4.33 -3.81 -32.34
C VAL A 100 -4.81 -4.35 -30.99
N ILE A 101 -4.59 -5.63 -30.73
CA ILE A 101 -4.91 -6.28 -29.44
C ILE A 101 -3.62 -6.89 -28.91
N VAL A 102 -3.08 -6.29 -27.85
CA VAL A 102 -1.78 -6.68 -27.26
C VAL A 102 -1.86 -6.59 -25.75
N ASN A 103 -1.60 -7.67 -25.06
CA ASN A 103 -1.26 -7.62 -23.63
C ASN A 103 0.18 -8.09 -23.43
N PHE A 104 0.85 -7.50 -22.46
CA PHE A 104 2.29 -7.70 -22.24
C PHE A 104 2.61 -9.04 -21.59
N TYR A 105 3.86 -9.44 -21.67
CA TYR A 105 4.36 -10.55 -20.87
C TYR A 105 4.22 -10.26 -19.39
N PRO A 106 3.93 -11.28 -18.55
CA PRO A 106 3.68 -11.10 -17.11
C PRO A 106 4.97 -10.86 -16.33
N PHE A 107 5.62 -9.72 -16.54
CA PHE A 107 6.89 -9.33 -15.91
C PHE A 107 6.78 -9.36 -14.39
N GLU A 108 5.69 -8.82 -13.82
CA GLU A 108 5.43 -8.85 -12.37
C GLU A 108 5.42 -10.28 -11.81
N LYS A 109 4.83 -11.22 -12.55
CA LYS A 109 4.82 -12.63 -12.14
C LYS A 109 6.23 -13.21 -12.12
N ALA A 110 7.04 -12.92 -13.13
CA ALA A 110 8.44 -13.37 -13.20
C ALA A 110 9.29 -12.82 -12.04
N VAL A 111 9.06 -11.57 -11.63
CA VAL A 111 9.72 -10.96 -10.47
C VAL A 111 9.25 -11.60 -9.16
N ASN A 112 7.94 -11.78 -8.97
CA ASN A 112 7.36 -12.31 -7.74
C ASN A 112 7.71 -13.79 -7.50
N GLU A 113 7.88 -14.58 -8.55
CA GLU A 113 8.31 -15.99 -8.48
C GLU A 113 9.81 -16.11 -8.13
N ARG A 114 10.53 -15.00 -7.91
CA ARG A 114 11.97 -14.95 -7.60
C ARG A 114 12.81 -15.77 -8.57
N THR A 115 12.44 -15.74 -9.84
CA THR A 115 13.17 -16.42 -10.89
C THR A 115 14.58 -15.80 -11.07
N ASN A 116 15.48 -16.53 -11.73
CA ASN A 116 16.82 -16.01 -12.05
C ASN A 116 16.69 -14.69 -12.83
N HIS A 117 17.60 -13.74 -12.54
CA HIS A 117 17.65 -12.43 -13.20
C HIS A 117 17.54 -12.52 -14.72
N ASN A 118 18.29 -13.43 -15.35
CA ASN A 118 18.27 -13.60 -16.81
C ASN A 118 16.86 -13.96 -17.31
N LYS A 119 16.12 -14.80 -16.58
CA LYS A 119 14.72 -15.11 -16.91
C LYS A 119 13.81 -13.91 -16.74
N VAL A 120 14.04 -13.06 -15.73
CA VAL A 120 13.28 -11.81 -15.56
C VAL A 120 13.54 -10.88 -16.76
N ILE A 121 14.79 -10.74 -17.18
CA ILE A 121 15.16 -9.90 -18.35
C ILE A 121 14.50 -10.43 -19.63
N GLU A 122 14.48 -11.74 -19.86
CA GLU A 122 13.80 -12.34 -21.05
C GLU A 122 12.29 -12.11 -21.05
N ASN A 123 11.67 -11.80 -19.92
CA ASN A 123 10.25 -11.42 -19.86
C ASN A 123 10.01 -9.92 -20.11
N ILE A 124 11.02 -9.12 -20.43
CA ILE A 124 10.82 -7.74 -20.87
C ILE A 124 10.32 -7.74 -22.30
N ASP A 125 9.06 -7.34 -22.48
CA ASP A 125 8.44 -7.21 -23.80
C ASP A 125 8.88 -5.91 -24.48
N ILE A 126 9.45 -6.02 -25.67
CA ILE A 126 9.88 -4.87 -26.50
C ILE A 126 8.83 -4.61 -27.60
N GLY A 127 8.43 -5.63 -28.32
CA GLY A 127 7.55 -5.52 -29.48
C GLY A 127 6.12 -5.13 -29.11
N GLY A 128 5.59 -5.67 -28.01
CA GLY A 128 4.27 -5.35 -27.49
C GLY A 128 4.10 -3.86 -27.18
N PRO A 129 4.91 -3.27 -26.28
CA PRO A 129 4.86 -1.84 -26.00
C PRO A 129 5.06 -0.95 -27.22
N ALA A 130 5.93 -1.32 -28.15
CA ALA A 130 6.13 -0.58 -29.40
C ALA A 130 4.85 -0.50 -30.24
N MET A 131 4.16 -1.63 -30.44
CA MET A 131 2.88 -1.68 -31.17
C MET A 131 1.76 -0.93 -30.44
N VAL A 132 1.68 -1.08 -29.11
CA VAL A 132 0.69 -0.40 -28.26
C VAL A 132 0.84 1.11 -28.37
N ARG A 133 2.05 1.62 -28.22
CA ARG A 133 2.35 3.06 -28.34
C ARG A 133 2.06 3.61 -29.73
N ALA A 134 2.39 2.84 -30.78
CA ALA A 134 2.09 3.22 -32.17
C ALA A 134 0.57 3.33 -32.40
N ALA A 135 -0.21 2.33 -31.97
CA ALA A 135 -1.66 2.31 -32.12
C ALA A 135 -2.34 3.41 -31.29
N ALA A 136 -1.91 3.58 -30.01
CA ALA A 136 -2.41 4.62 -29.13
C ALA A 136 -2.16 6.03 -29.71
N LYS A 137 -0.97 6.30 -30.25
CA LYS A 137 -0.64 7.57 -30.90
C LYS A 137 -1.59 7.85 -32.08
N ASN A 138 -1.95 6.83 -32.85
CA ASN A 138 -2.81 6.97 -34.03
C ASN A 138 -4.28 6.66 -33.72
N TYR A 139 -4.78 6.95 -32.53
CA TYR A 139 -6.16 6.66 -32.09
C TYR A 139 -7.25 7.24 -32.99
N LYS A 140 -6.96 8.27 -33.78
CA LYS A 140 -7.90 8.81 -34.76
C LYS A 140 -8.29 7.76 -35.83
N ASP A 141 -7.39 6.86 -36.12
CA ASP A 141 -7.55 5.86 -37.18
C ASP A 141 -7.51 4.40 -36.68
N VAL A 142 -6.89 4.12 -35.53
CA VAL A 142 -6.62 2.78 -35.01
C VAL A 142 -7.23 2.58 -33.62
N THR A 143 -7.80 1.39 -33.39
CA THR A 143 -8.28 0.95 -32.08
C THR A 143 -7.18 0.13 -31.41
N ILE A 144 -6.89 0.40 -30.13
CA ILE A 144 -5.94 -0.37 -29.30
C ILE A 144 -6.65 -1.02 -28.12
N ILE A 145 -6.36 -2.27 -27.85
CA ILE A 145 -6.86 -3.03 -26.69
C ILE A 145 -5.66 -3.67 -25.99
N THR A 146 -5.52 -3.41 -24.70
CA THR A 146 -4.36 -3.85 -23.89
C THR A 146 -4.73 -4.77 -22.73
N LYS A 147 -6.02 -4.81 -22.37
CA LYS A 147 -6.50 -5.57 -21.18
C LYS A 147 -7.70 -6.44 -21.52
N LEU A 148 -7.86 -7.54 -20.75
CA LEU A 148 -8.98 -8.47 -20.92
C LEU A 148 -10.35 -7.84 -20.61
N ASP A 149 -10.43 -6.93 -19.65
CA ASP A 149 -11.67 -6.24 -19.28
C ASP A 149 -12.20 -5.29 -20.37
N GLN A 150 -11.34 -4.92 -21.33
CA GLN A 150 -11.74 -4.13 -22.51
C GLN A 150 -12.42 -4.99 -23.61
N TYR A 151 -12.34 -6.33 -23.52
CA TYR A 151 -12.85 -7.21 -24.58
C TYR A 151 -14.37 -7.10 -24.73
N GLU A 152 -15.13 -7.12 -23.65
CA GLU A 152 -16.59 -6.99 -23.73
C GLU A 152 -17.00 -5.61 -24.26
N LYS A 153 -16.27 -4.54 -23.90
CA LYS A 153 -16.49 -3.19 -24.43
C LYS A 153 -16.22 -3.12 -25.94
N LEU A 154 -15.13 -3.75 -26.42
CA LEU A 154 -14.85 -3.84 -27.86
C LEU A 154 -15.93 -4.63 -28.59
N ILE A 155 -16.39 -5.74 -28.01
CA ILE A 155 -17.46 -6.57 -28.59
C ILE A 155 -18.76 -5.76 -28.75
N SER A 156 -19.16 -5.01 -27.71
CA SER A 156 -20.34 -4.13 -27.78
C SER A 156 -20.17 -3.06 -28.86
N GLU A 157 -19.04 -2.36 -28.84
CA GLU A 157 -18.69 -1.29 -29.78
C GLU A 157 -18.78 -1.78 -31.25
N LEU A 158 -18.20 -2.97 -31.53
CA LEU A 158 -18.25 -3.57 -32.87
C LEU A 158 -19.66 -4.00 -33.27
N ASN A 159 -20.45 -4.54 -32.35
CA ASN A 159 -21.81 -4.97 -32.67
C ASN A 159 -22.74 -3.78 -32.92
N GLU A 160 -22.70 -2.76 -32.06
CA GLU A 160 -23.52 -1.55 -32.17
C GLU A 160 -23.18 -0.75 -33.43
N ASN A 161 -21.91 -0.72 -33.82
CA ASN A 161 -21.41 0.10 -34.93
C ASN A 161 -21.06 -0.72 -36.18
N LYS A 162 -21.66 -1.90 -36.36
CA LYS A 162 -21.55 -2.74 -37.57
C LYS A 162 -20.09 -2.98 -38.01
N GLY A 163 -19.20 -3.33 -37.04
CA GLY A 163 -17.78 -3.60 -37.30
C GLY A 163 -16.91 -2.34 -37.32
N SER A 164 -17.40 -1.24 -36.83
CA SER A 164 -16.67 0.03 -36.69
C SER A 164 -16.47 0.39 -35.22
N THR A 165 -15.61 1.38 -34.96
CA THR A 165 -15.42 1.96 -33.61
C THR A 165 -15.60 3.48 -33.63
N SER A 166 -16.16 4.03 -32.57
CA SER A 166 -16.31 5.47 -32.35
C SER A 166 -14.99 6.16 -32.02
N LEU A 167 -14.89 7.44 -32.29
CA LEU A 167 -13.71 8.22 -31.91
C LEU A 167 -13.53 8.28 -30.38
N SER A 168 -14.63 8.45 -29.64
CA SER A 168 -14.62 8.49 -28.17
C SER A 168 -14.11 7.17 -27.58
N PHE A 169 -14.54 6.04 -28.10
CA PHE A 169 -14.02 4.74 -27.69
C PHE A 169 -12.51 4.62 -27.93
N ARG A 170 -12.04 4.95 -29.16
CA ARG A 170 -10.62 4.89 -29.50
C ARG A 170 -9.77 5.82 -28.63
N GLN A 171 -10.26 7.03 -28.34
CA GLN A 171 -9.58 7.99 -27.46
C GLN A 171 -9.44 7.44 -26.04
N LYS A 172 -10.50 6.82 -25.52
CA LYS A 172 -10.49 6.23 -24.18
C LYS A 172 -9.51 5.07 -24.07
N VAL A 173 -9.55 4.12 -24.99
CA VAL A 173 -8.62 2.98 -24.96
C VAL A 173 -7.18 3.39 -25.26
N SER A 174 -6.95 4.50 -25.98
CA SER A 174 -5.62 5.10 -26.16
C SER A 174 -5.05 5.66 -24.85
N GLU A 175 -5.86 6.37 -24.08
CA GLU A 175 -5.49 6.84 -22.72
C GLU A 175 -5.09 5.65 -21.83
N GLU A 176 -5.94 4.61 -21.80
CA GLU A 176 -5.70 3.40 -21.02
C GLU A 176 -4.42 2.67 -21.48
N ALA A 177 -4.14 2.65 -22.80
CA ALA A 177 -2.95 2.03 -23.37
C ALA A 177 -1.64 2.74 -23.01
N PHE A 178 -1.62 4.07 -23.01
CA PHE A 178 -0.44 4.83 -22.52
C PHE A 178 -0.22 4.64 -21.04
N THR A 179 -1.29 4.59 -20.24
CA THR A 179 -1.20 4.27 -18.81
C THR A 179 -0.61 2.89 -18.58
N GLU A 180 -1.01 1.89 -19.39
CA GLU A 180 -0.50 0.52 -19.29
C GLU A 180 0.99 0.43 -19.64
N THR A 181 1.45 1.11 -20.70
CA THR A 181 2.88 1.13 -21.04
C THR A 181 3.71 1.85 -19.99
N ALA A 182 3.21 2.97 -19.45
CA ALA A 182 3.89 3.71 -18.38
C ALA A 182 4.01 2.87 -17.09
N SER A 183 2.95 2.14 -16.73
CA SER A 183 2.95 1.23 -15.57
C SER A 183 3.92 0.06 -15.78
N TYR A 184 3.97 -0.51 -16.98
CA TYR A 184 4.87 -1.59 -17.34
C TYR A 184 6.34 -1.15 -17.24
N ASP A 185 6.70 0.00 -17.80
CA ASP A 185 8.05 0.56 -17.70
C ASP A 185 8.42 0.94 -16.27
N ALA A 186 7.44 1.41 -15.47
CA ALA A 186 7.65 1.68 -14.04
C ALA A 186 8.01 0.41 -13.26
N MET A 187 7.35 -0.71 -13.52
CA MET A 187 7.69 -2.00 -12.88
C MET A 187 9.11 -2.44 -13.23
N ILE A 188 9.50 -2.34 -14.50
CA ILE A 188 10.86 -2.68 -14.95
C ILE A 188 11.90 -1.77 -14.28
N SER A 189 11.66 -0.46 -14.28
CA SER A 189 12.53 0.53 -13.63
C SER A 189 12.72 0.25 -12.14
N ASN A 190 11.62 0.00 -11.42
CA ASN A 190 11.67 -0.30 -10.00
C ASN A 190 12.42 -1.62 -9.71
N TYR A 191 12.25 -2.64 -10.53
CA TYR A 191 13.01 -3.89 -10.42
C TYR A 191 14.53 -3.65 -10.48
N PHE A 192 15.02 -2.84 -11.41
CA PHE A 192 16.46 -2.49 -11.50
C PHE A 192 16.93 -1.65 -10.33
N ILE A 193 16.11 -0.69 -9.88
CA ILE A 193 16.41 0.15 -8.71
C ILE A 193 16.59 -0.72 -7.45
N GLU A 194 15.69 -1.66 -7.21
CA GLU A 194 15.76 -2.59 -6.08
C GLU A 194 16.97 -3.52 -6.18
N LYS A 195 17.19 -4.09 -7.35
CA LYS A 195 18.34 -4.97 -7.60
C LYS A 195 19.67 -4.27 -7.35
N ASN A 196 19.79 -3.02 -7.77
CA ASN A 196 20.98 -2.20 -7.60
C ASN A 196 21.06 -1.53 -6.21
N LYS A 197 20.06 -1.76 -5.34
CA LYS A 197 19.97 -1.18 -3.99
C LYS A 197 20.05 0.36 -4.00
N THR A 198 19.53 1.00 -5.04
CA THR A 198 19.52 2.46 -5.16
C THR A 198 18.40 3.06 -4.32
N SER A 199 18.71 3.70 -3.20
CA SER A 199 17.73 4.26 -2.28
C SER A 199 16.95 5.43 -2.90
N PHE A 200 17.65 6.37 -3.55
CA PHE A 200 17.05 7.58 -4.14
C PHE A 200 17.55 7.78 -5.57
N PRO A 201 16.86 7.27 -6.58
CA PRO A 201 17.21 7.47 -7.98
C PRO A 201 16.95 8.91 -8.43
N ASN A 202 17.66 9.38 -9.48
CA ASN A 202 17.48 10.72 -10.04
C ASN A 202 16.05 11.01 -10.52
N LYS A 203 15.32 9.99 -10.95
CA LYS A 203 13.90 10.05 -11.28
C LYS A 203 13.16 8.95 -10.52
N LYS A 204 12.09 9.30 -9.80
CA LYS A 204 11.24 8.35 -9.10
C LYS A 204 9.97 8.10 -9.91
N VAL A 205 9.69 6.85 -10.23
CA VAL A 205 8.44 6.44 -10.89
C VAL A 205 7.59 5.69 -9.87
N ILE A 206 6.35 6.16 -9.69
CA ILE A 206 5.36 5.54 -8.81
C ILE A 206 4.19 5.09 -9.69
N SER A 207 3.92 3.80 -9.69
CA SER A 207 2.75 3.20 -10.34
C SER A 207 1.92 2.48 -9.29
N ALA A 208 0.61 2.73 -9.30
CA ALA A 208 -0.32 2.08 -8.38
C ALA A 208 -1.67 1.85 -9.06
N ASN A 209 -2.32 0.74 -8.72
CA ASN A 209 -3.60 0.34 -9.28
C ASN A 209 -4.75 0.93 -8.45
N LEU A 210 -5.76 1.49 -9.11
CA LEU A 210 -7.00 1.91 -8.46
C LEU A 210 -7.70 0.67 -7.86
N VAL A 211 -7.85 0.66 -6.54
CA VAL A 211 -8.59 -0.40 -5.85
C VAL A 211 -10.07 -0.03 -5.71
N GLU A 212 -10.35 1.16 -5.20
CA GLU A 212 -11.73 1.63 -5.00
C GLU A 212 -11.79 3.17 -5.02
N LYS A 213 -12.88 3.71 -5.58
CA LYS A 213 -13.29 5.10 -5.38
C LYS A 213 -14.01 5.20 -4.05
N LEU A 214 -13.50 6.04 -3.17
CA LEU A 214 -14.07 6.25 -1.84
C LEU A 214 -15.22 7.25 -1.91
N ARG A 215 -16.08 7.22 -0.90
CA ARG A 215 -17.25 8.09 -0.85
C ARG A 215 -16.87 9.57 -0.75
N TYR A 216 -15.82 9.89 0.00
CA TYR A 216 -15.20 11.21 0.17
C TYR A 216 -13.81 11.04 0.82
N GLY A 217 -13.03 12.11 0.90
CA GLY A 217 -11.73 12.17 1.56
C GLY A 217 -11.84 12.28 3.08
N GLU A 218 -10.97 13.08 3.70
CA GLU A 218 -11.10 13.37 5.13
C GLU A 218 -12.42 14.06 5.44
N ASN A 219 -12.87 14.93 4.52
CA ASN A 219 -14.09 15.71 4.64
C ASN A 219 -15.07 15.40 3.49
N PRO A 220 -16.40 15.57 3.72
CA PRO A 220 -17.43 15.19 2.75
C PRO A 220 -17.34 15.87 1.38
N HIS A 221 -16.75 17.05 1.27
CA HIS A 221 -16.58 17.79 0.02
C HIS A 221 -15.36 17.36 -0.80
N GLN A 222 -14.47 16.53 -0.25
CA GLN A 222 -13.25 16.06 -0.91
C GLN A 222 -13.52 14.75 -1.64
N THR A 223 -13.09 14.65 -2.90
CA THR A 223 -13.06 13.37 -3.62
C THR A 223 -11.85 12.55 -3.20
N ALA A 224 -12.00 11.23 -3.11
CA ALA A 224 -10.92 10.33 -2.73
C ALA A 224 -11.00 8.97 -3.42
N SER A 225 -9.86 8.34 -3.51
CA SER A 225 -9.72 6.96 -3.99
C SER A 225 -8.56 6.29 -3.27
N ILE A 226 -8.60 4.98 -3.17
CA ILE A 226 -7.46 4.20 -2.71
C ILE A 226 -6.78 3.52 -3.90
N TYR A 227 -5.48 3.64 -3.94
CA TYR A 227 -4.61 2.94 -4.87
C TYR A 227 -3.70 1.98 -4.11
N SER A 228 -3.30 0.88 -4.73
CA SER A 228 -2.35 -0.08 -4.16
C SER A 228 -1.21 -0.35 -5.15
N TYR A 229 -0.02 -0.61 -4.63
CA TYR A 229 1.12 -1.12 -5.42
C TYR A 229 0.87 -2.54 -5.94
N SER A 230 -0.08 -3.26 -5.35
CA SER A 230 -0.60 -4.54 -5.82
C SER A 230 -2.02 -4.39 -6.37
N LEU A 231 -2.65 -5.50 -6.79
CA LEU A 231 -4.04 -5.46 -7.30
C LEU A 231 -5.10 -5.23 -6.21
N SER A 232 -4.73 -5.31 -4.92
CA SER A 232 -5.63 -5.10 -3.79
C SER A 232 -4.88 -4.53 -2.60
N THR A 233 -5.62 -4.03 -1.60
CA THR A 233 -5.04 -3.62 -0.30
C THR A 233 -4.70 -4.80 0.61
N ASN A 234 -5.05 -6.03 0.24
CA ASN A 234 -4.97 -7.23 1.07
C ASN A 234 -5.77 -7.14 2.39
N LEU A 235 -6.65 -6.14 2.52
CA LEU A 235 -7.57 -6.01 3.65
C LEU A 235 -8.83 -6.85 3.36
N ASP A 236 -9.04 -7.90 4.16
CA ASP A 236 -10.21 -8.77 4.04
C ASP A 236 -11.32 -8.25 4.96
N GLN A 237 -12.26 -7.47 4.38
CA GLN A 237 -13.39 -6.94 5.12
C GLN A 237 -14.52 -7.98 5.18
N LEU A 238 -14.73 -8.55 6.37
CA LEU A 238 -15.73 -9.62 6.62
C LEU A 238 -17.14 -9.09 6.87
N HIS A 239 -17.28 -7.81 7.27
CA HIS A 239 -18.59 -7.22 7.62
C HIS A 239 -18.55 -5.69 7.68
N GLY A 240 -19.73 -5.08 7.63
CA GLY A 240 -19.99 -3.66 7.89
C GLY A 240 -20.03 -2.81 6.65
N LYS A 241 -20.15 -1.48 6.86
CA LYS A 241 -20.15 -0.48 5.77
C LYS A 241 -18.80 -0.44 5.08
N LYS A 242 -18.78 0.02 3.81
CA LYS A 242 -17.57 0.32 3.07
C LYS A 242 -16.62 1.21 3.88
N LEU A 243 -15.32 0.98 3.70
CA LEU A 243 -14.29 1.78 4.36
C LEU A 243 -14.28 3.22 3.81
N SER A 244 -14.02 4.18 4.68
CA SER A 244 -13.77 5.57 4.33
C SER A 244 -12.28 5.86 4.27
N TYR A 245 -11.91 7.01 3.73
CA TYR A 245 -10.53 7.50 3.74
C TYR A 245 -9.94 7.50 5.17
N ASN A 246 -10.68 8.03 6.14
CA ASN A 246 -10.26 8.06 7.54
C ASN A 246 -10.13 6.65 8.13
N ASN A 247 -11.02 5.71 7.74
CA ASN A 247 -10.86 4.31 8.19
C ASN A 247 -9.55 3.70 7.68
N TYR A 248 -9.12 3.95 6.44
CA TYR A 248 -7.84 3.45 5.94
C TYR A 248 -6.66 4.03 6.72
N ASN A 249 -6.64 5.32 7.02
CA ASN A 249 -5.60 5.94 7.84
C ASN A 249 -5.50 5.30 9.23
N ASP A 250 -6.64 5.13 9.89
CA ASP A 250 -6.71 4.52 11.22
C ASP A 250 -6.34 3.03 11.20
N ILE A 251 -6.78 2.27 10.18
CA ILE A 251 -6.43 0.85 9.98
C ILE A 251 -4.91 0.69 9.86
N TYR A 252 -4.26 1.49 9.02
CA TYR A 252 -2.81 1.37 8.83
C TYR A 252 -2.06 1.75 10.10
N ALA A 253 -2.45 2.83 10.80
CA ALA A 253 -1.86 3.18 12.09
C ALA A 253 -2.01 2.06 13.12
N ALA A 254 -3.20 1.47 13.22
CA ALA A 254 -3.49 0.37 14.14
C ALA A 254 -2.72 -0.92 13.79
N LEU A 255 -2.58 -1.26 12.50
CA LEU A 255 -1.85 -2.43 12.05
C LEU A 255 -0.34 -2.29 12.30
N TYR A 256 0.27 -1.14 11.98
CA TYR A 256 1.69 -0.92 12.26
C TYR A 256 1.98 -1.03 13.75
N ALA A 257 1.19 -0.38 14.59
CA ALA A 257 1.37 -0.44 16.04
C ALA A 257 1.13 -1.86 16.58
N SER A 258 0.03 -2.54 16.24
CA SER A 258 -0.29 -3.85 16.79
C SER A 258 0.66 -4.96 16.34
N LYS A 259 1.12 -4.92 15.07
CA LYS A 259 2.07 -5.92 14.53
C LYS A 259 3.52 -5.68 15.00
N SER A 260 3.85 -4.53 15.58
CA SER A 260 5.14 -4.29 16.24
C SER A 260 5.23 -4.90 17.63
N LEU A 261 4.09 -5.25 18.24
CA LEU A 261 4.03 -5.91 19.54
C LEU A 261 4.35 -7.40 19.43
N PRO A 262 4.78 -8.05 20.52
CA PRO A 262 4.99 -9.50 20.55
C PRO A 262 3.76 -10.25 20.01
N ALA A 263 4.01 -11.24 19.17
CA ALA A 263 2.95 -11.95 18.45
C ALA A 263 1.97 -12.65 19.40
N GLY A 264 0.69 -12.53 19.11
CA GLY A 264 -0.36 -13.29 19.78
C GLY A 264 -0.88 -12.70 21.09
N VAL A 265 -0.38 -11.52 21.55
CA VAL A 265 -0.71 -10.97 22.87
C VAL A 265 -1.04 -9.47 22.89
N GLY A 266 -0.91 -8.77 21.76
CA GLY A 266 -1.01 -7.31 21.71
C GLY A 266 -2.38 -6.80 21.25
N THR A 267 -2.91 -5.80 21.97
CA THR A 267 -4.09 -5.01 21.58
C THR A 267 -3.71 -3.54 21.49
N VAL A 268 -4.15 -2.88 20.42
CA VAL A 268 -3.99 -1.44 20.19
C VAL A 268 -5.35 -0.82 19.87
N ILE A 269 -5.66 0.29 20.50
CA ILE A 269 -6.83 1.11 20.17
C ILE A 269 -6.34 2.41 19.58
N VAL A 270 -6.89 2.76 18.40
CA VAL A 270 -6.48 3.93 17.63
C VAL A 270 -7.68 4.82 17.36
N LYS A 271 -7.47 6.11 17.42
CA LYS A 271 -8.40 7.13 16.93
C LYS A 271 -7.63 8.26 16.26
N HIS A 272 -8.09 8.69 15.08
CA HIS A 272 -7.45 9.72 14.28
C HIS A 272 -5.96 9.43 14.00
N ALA A 273 -5.71 8.16 13.57
CA ALA A 273 -4.38 7.61 13.27
C ALA A 273 -3.38 7.65 14.45
N ASN A 274 -3.87 7.77 15.68
CA ASN A 274 -3.05 7.88 16.87
C ASN A 274 -3.45 6.85 17.94
N PRO A 275 -2.52 6.09 18.53
CA PRO A 275 -2.84 5.20 19.64
C PRO A 275 -3.38 5.97 20.84
N CYS A 276 -4.48 5.51 21.40
CA CYS A 276 -5.02 5.99 22.68
C CYS A 276 -4.99 4.93 23.79
N GLY A 277 -4.69 3.68 23.43
CA GLY A 277 -4.47 2.61 24.39
C GLY A 277 -3.75 1.41 23.77
N VAL A 278 -2.76 0.87 24.49
CA VAL A 278 -1.97 -0.28 24.05
C VAL A 278 -1.71 -1.21 25.22
N SER A 279 -1.85 -2.50 25.02
CA SER A 279 -1.50 -3.50 26.05
C SER A 279 -0.98 -4.80 25.45
N ILE A 280 -0.14 -5.47 26.22
CA ILE A 280 0.38 -6.82 25.98
C ILE A 280 -0.06 -7.71 27.13
N ASN A 281 -0.94 -8.67 26.85
CA ASN A 281 -1.37 -9.64 27.86
C ASN A 281 -1.69 -11.00 27.19
N LYS A 282 -1.25 -12.11 27.83
CA LYS A 282 -1.56 -13.46 27.36
C LYS A 282 -3.07 -13.75 27.37
N ASN A 283 -3.80 -13.17 28.34
CA ASN A 283 -5.26 -13.21 28.33
C ASN A 283 -5.80 -12.15 27.36
N LYS A 284 -6.46 -12.59 26.30
CA LYS A 284 -6.95 -11.72 25.21
C LYS A 284 -7.99 -10.69 25.68
N VAL A 285 -8.85 -11.06 26.62
CA VAL A 285 -9.84 -10.14 27.20
C VAL A 285 -9.17 -9.10 28.08
N SER A 286 -8.19 -9.50 28.90
CA SER A 286 -7.39 -8.58 29.70
C SER A 286 -6.60 -7.62 28.83
N SER A 287 -5.94 -8.11 27.76
CA SER A 287 -5.21 -7.27 26.80
C SER A 287 -6.12 -6.16 26.25
N PHE A 288 -7.34 -6.47 25.86
CA PHE A 288 -8.29 -5.46 25.37
C PHE A 288 -8.72 -4.49 26.50
N LYS A 289 -9.11 -5.02 27.67
CA LYS A 289 -9.57 -4.18 28.78
C LYS A 289 -8.48 -3.21 29.25
N GLU A 290 -7.27 -3.68 29.40
CA GLU A 290 -6.11 -2.87 29.79
C GLU A 290 -5.82 -1.78 28.75
N ALA A 291 -5.88 -2.09 27.45
CA ALA A 291 -5.75 -1.08 26.41
C ALA A 291 -6.88 -0.04 26.50
N LEU A 292 -8.13 -0.49 26.72
CA LEU A 292 -9.30 0.40 26.81
C LEU A 292 -9.21 1.36 28.01
N THR A 293 -8.69 0.90 29.14
CA THR A 293 -8.60 1.75 30.34
C THR A 293 -7.57 2.86 30.22
N SER A 294 -6.65 2.82 29.25
CA SER A 294 -5.65 3.89 29.05
C SER A 294 -6.32 5.25 28.76
N ASP A 295 -7.33 5.25 27.91
CA ASP A 295 -8.15 6.43 27.59
C ASP A 295 -9.52 5.98 27.06
N PRO A 296 -10.45 5.63 27.94
CA PRO A 296 -11.75 5.10 27.56
C PRO A 296 -12.63 6.12 26.81
N ILE A 297 -12.39 7.41 27.02
CA ILE A 297 -13.13 8.50 26.35
C ILE A 297 -12.72 8.56 24.87
N SER A 298 -11.41 8.64 24.60
CA SER A 298 -10.92 8.68 23.23
C SER A 298 -11.15 7.37 22.48
N ALA A 299 -11.15 6.24 23.17
CA ALA A 299 -11.41 4.92 22.57
C ALA A 299 -12.81 4.77 21.99
N PHE A 300 -13.81 5.53 22.49
CA PHE A 300 -15.17 5.51 21.96
C PHE A 300 -15.20 5.94 20.49
N GLY A 301 -15.76 5.10 19.62
CA GLY A 301 -15.77 5.33 18.17
C GLY A 301 -14.43 5.13 17.47
N GLY A 302 -13.44 4.61 18.17
CA GLY A 302 -12.13 4.27 17.60
C GLY A 302 -12.09 2.92 16.90
N ILE A 303 -10.87 2.49 16.58
CA ILE A 303 -10.55 1.22 15.94
C ILE A 303 -9.75 0.36 16.92
N VAL A 304 -10.12 -0.91 17.07
CA VAL A 304 -9.38 -1.90 17.87
C VAL A 304 -8.62 -2.83 16.94
N SER A 305 -7.32 -3.01 17.15
CA SER A 305 -6.49 -3.98 16.45
C SER A 305 -5.85 -4.97 17.42
N CYS A 306 -6.13 -6.26 17.21
CA CYS A 306 -5.55 -7.36 17.96
C CYS A 306 -4.61 -8.16 17.05
N ASN A 307 -3.34 -8.35 17.46
CA ASN A 307 -2.38 -9.16 16.70
C ASN A 307 -2.53 -10.68 16.94
N PHE A 308 -3.69 -11.07 17.42
CA PHE A 308 -4.09 -12.47 17.69
C PHE A 308 -5.50 -12.77 17.16
N LYS A 309 -5.82 -14.06 17.12
CA LYS A 309 -7.15 -14.55 16.72
C LYS A 309 -8.20 -14.15 17.76
N ILE A 310 -9.24 -13.42 17.36
CA ILE A 310 -10.33 -12.98 18.22
C ILE A 310 -11.26 -14.18 18.53
N ASN A 311 -11.41 -14.48 19.82
CA ASN A 311 -12.30 -15.53 20.31
C ASN A 311 -13.67 -14.96 20.71
N THR A 312 -14.62 -15.85 20.99
CA THR A 312 -15.99 -15.48 21.33
C THR A 312 -16.09 -14.63 22.60
N LYS A 313 -15.26 -14.93 23.64
CA LYS A 313 -15.25 -14.17 24.90
C LYS A 313 -14.84 -12.71 24.66
N LEU A 314 -13.77 -12.49 23.90
CA LEU A 314 -13.33 -11.15 23.53
C LEU A 314 -14.36 -10.42 22.65
N ALA A 315 -14.99 -11.13 21.70
CA ALA A 315 -16.03 -10.53 20.84
C ALA A 315 -17.23 -9.99 21.66
N VAL A 316 -17.60 -10.69 22.73
CA VAL A 316 -18.64 -10.20 23.67
C VAL A 316 -18.17 -8.92 24.38
N GLU A 317 -16.94 -8.88 24.88
CA GLU A 317 -16.40 -7.67 25.52
C GLU A 317 -16.29 -6.48 24.56
N LEU A 318 -15.77 -6.70 23.35
CA LEU A 318 -15.73 -5.69 22.28
C LEU A 318 -17.10 -5.13 21.95
N SER A 319 -18.15 -5.96 22.07
CA SER A 319 -19.52 -5.55 21.79
C SER A 319 -20.14 -4.64 22.87
N LYS A 320 -19.54 -4.47 24.04
CA LYS A 320 -20.04 -3.59 25.11
C LYS A 320 -19.75 -2.11 24.85
N THR A 321 -18.72 -1.81 24.08
CA THR A 321 -18.31 -0.44 23.72
C THR A 321 -18.56 -0.17 22.24
N TYR A 322 -18.82 1.07 21.89
CA TYR A 322 -18.96 1.45 20.49
C TYR A 322 -17.59 1.64 19.86
N PHE A 323 -17.27 0.78 18.90
CA PHE A 323 -16.13 0.92 17.99
C PHE A 323 -16.63 1.01 16.55
N GLU A 324 -15.95 1.78 15.72
CA GLU A 324 -16.23 1.82 14.28
C GLU A 324 -15.73 0.57 13.56
N LEU A 325 -14.60 0.01 14.02
CA LEU A 325 -13.92 -1.06 13.33
C LEU A 325 -13.12 -1.95 14.30
N VAL A 326 -13.10 -3.24 14.03
CA VAL A 326 -12.28 -4.24 14.74
C VAL A 326 -11.42 -5.00 13.74
N ILE A 327 -10.11 -5.05 14.02
CA ILE A 327 -9.11 -5.80 13.26
C ILE A 327 -8.63 -6.97 14.11
N GLY A 328 -8.74 -8.19 13.58
CA GLY A 328 -8.22 -9.40 14.20
C GLY A 328 -7.22 -10.13 13.31
N ASN A 329 -6.25 -10.78 13.90
CA ASN A 329 -5.38 -11.71 13.19
C ASN A 329 -6.09 -13.09 13.08
N GLY A 330 -7.24 -13.10 12.39
CA GLY A 330 -8.19 -14.20 12.34
C GLY A 330 -9.30 -14.09 13.39
N TYR A 331 -10.35 -14.89 13.22
CA TYR A 331 -11.52 -14.92 14.07
C TYR A 331 -12.02 -16.35 14.29
N GLU A 332 -12.61 -16.62 15.45
CA GLU A 332 -13.47 -17.78 15.65
C GLU A 332 -14.83 -17.55 14.96
N LYS A 333 -15.48 -18.62 14.49
CA LYS A 333 -16.79 -18.52 13.79
C LYS A 333 -17.84 -17.83 14.65
N ASP A 334 -17.90 -18.19 15.92
CA ASP A 334 -18.87 -17.61 16.85
C ASP A 334 -18.53 -16.17 17.23
N ALA A 335 -17.25 -15.81 17.29
CA ALA A 335 -16.83 -14.42 17.47
C ALA A 335 -17.34 -13.52 16.34
N ILE A 336 -17.26 -13.97 15.09
CA ILE A 336 -17.84 -13.24 13.94
C ILE A 336 -19.35 -13.10 14.09
N ARG A 337 -20.07 -14.15 14.52
CA ARG A 337 -21.53 -14.10 14.73
C ARG A 337 -21.91 -13.04 15.78
N VAL A 338 -21.16 -12.98 16.89
CA VAL A 338 -21.37 -11.97 17.94
C VAL A 338 -21.16 -10.56 17.39
N LEU A 339 -20.03 -10.30 16.74
CA LEU A 339 -19.68 -8.96 16.22
C LEU A 339 -20.64 -8.49 15.11
N LYS A 340 -21.11 -9.39 14.23
CA LYS A 340 -22.07 -9.10 13.16
C LYS A 340 -23.44 -8.62 13.64
N LYS A 341 -23.82 -8.84 14.91
CA LYS A 341 -25.04 -8.25 15.47
C LYS A 341 -25.04 -6.72 15.41
N ARG A 342 -23.88 -6.10 15.34
CA ARG A 342 -23.74 -4.65 15.12
C ARG A 342 -23.62 -4.34 13.61
N LYS A 343 -24.72 -4.00 12.97
CA LYS A 343 -24.84 -3.78 11.50
C LYS A 343 -23.77 -2.87 10.89
N ASN A 344 -23.35 -1.85 11.63
CA ASN A 344 -22.41 -0.83 11.13
C ASN A 344 -20.94 -1.14 11.46
N LEU A 345 -20.66 -2.11 12.35
CA LEU A 345 -19.30 -2.46 12.75
C LEU A 345 -18.54 -3.05 11.56
N ARG A 346 -17.40 -2.49 11.24
CA ARG A 346 -16.52 -3.04 10.23
C ARG A 346 -15.61 -4.08 10.87
N ILE A 347 -15.51 -5.26 10.26
CA ILE A 347 -14.68 -6.36 10.73
C ILE A 347 -13.64 -6.66 9.67
N ILE A 348 -12.36 -6.54 10.03
CA ILE A 348 -11.22 -6.76 9.13
C ILE A 348 -10.41 -7.96 9.62
N ASP A 349 -10.14 -8.90 8.73
CA ASP A 349 -9.17 -9.97 8.97
C ASP A 349 -7.79 -9.57 8.45
N SER A 350 -6.82 -9.49 9.36
CA SER A 350 -5.43 -9.15 9.05
C SER A 350 -4.48 -10.35 9.01
N SER A 351 -5.01 -11.56 9.04
CA SER A 351 -4.19 -12.79 9.10
C SER A 351 -3.27 -12.98 7.88
N LYS A 352 -3.68 -12.46 6.73
CA LYS A 352 -2.91 -12.51 5.47
C LYS A 352 -2.01 -11.29 5.26
N ILE A 353 -2.14 -10.25 6.09
CA ILE A 353 -1.38 -9.00 5.92
C ILE A 353 0.03 -9.17 6.47
N LYS A 354 1.02 -8.98 5.61
CA LYS A 354 2.42 -8.80 5.99
C LYS A 354 2.74 -7.31 5.92
N LEU A 355 3.42 -6.80 6.95
CA LEU A 355 3.95 -5.43 6.89
C LEU A 355 5.17 -5.44 5.96
N GLU A 356 5.10 -4.62 4.93
CA GLU A 356 6.18 -4.42 3.98
C GLU A 356 6.96 -3.15 4.34
N ASN A 357 8.26 -3.16 4.11
CA ASN A 357 9.13 -2.00 4.29
C ASN A 357 9.00 -1.06 3.08
N ILE A 358 7.86 -0.40 2.97
CA ILE A 358 7.58 0.56 1.88
C ILE A 358 7.95 1.96 2.34
N ASN A 359 8.60 2.73 1.47
CA ASN A 359 8.89 4.13 1.72
C ASN A 359 7.60 4.93 1.92
N SER A 360 7.60 5.80 2.92
CA SER A 360 6.53 6.79 3.07
C SER A 360 6.64 7.84 1.96
N VAL A 361 5.51 8.20 1.37
CA VAL A 361 5.40 9.22 0.32
C VAL A 361 4.34 10.22 0.73
N VAL A 362 4.73 11.48 0.87
CA VAL A 362 3.83 12.60 1.16
C VAL A 362 3.90 13.61 0.01
N SER A 363 2.76 13.94 -0.55
CA SER A 363 2.65 14.94 -1.63
C SER A 363 2.29 16.30 -1.04
N ASN A 364 3.14 17.30 -1.27
CA ASN A 364 2.91 18.68 -0.87
C ASN A 364 3.31 19.64 -1.99
N PHE A 365 2.44 20.57 -2.34
CA PHE A 365 2.64 21.49 -3.46
C PHE A 365 2.98 20.71 -4.75
N ASN A 366 4.13 21.01 -5.35
CA ASN A 366 4.67 20.36 -6.55
C ASN A 366 5.79 19.35 -6.22
N SER A 367 5.89 18.89 -4.98
CA SER A 367 6.98 18.04 -4.50
C SER A 367 6.47 16.76 -3.83
N LEU A 368 7.32 15.74 -3.81
CA LEU A 368 7.13 14.51 -3.06
C LEU A 368 8.22 14.41 -1.99
N LEU A 369 7.80 14.29 -0.73
CA LEU A 369 8.69 13.90 0.35
C LEU A 369 8.68 12.38 0.47
N ILE A 370 9.85 11.77 0.31
CA ILE A 370 10.00 10.31 0.36
C ILE A 370 11.03 9.96 1.41
N GLN A 371 10.67 9.07 2.34
CA GLN A 371 11.57 8.56 3.37
C GLN A 371 11.42 7.06 3.56
N SER A 372 12.47 6.40 4.02
CA SER A 372 12.44 5.01 4.44
C SER A 372 11.55 4.83 5.68
N PRO A 373 10.97 3.64 5.91
CA PRO A 373 10.18 3.37 7.11
C PRO A 373 11.06 3.40 8.37
N ASP A 374 10.48 3.87 9.48
CA ASP A 374 11.12 3.77 10.79
C ASP A 374 10.98 2.34 11.35
N ASN A 375 11.91 1.48 10.94
CA ASN A 375 11.96 0.06 11.33
C ASN A 375 13.19 -0.29 12.16
N LYS A 376 13.83 0.70 12.78
CA LYS A 376 15.01 0.51 13.61
C LYS A 376 14.70 -0.48 14.75
N LYS A 377 15.48 -1.55 14.81
CA LYS A 377 15.38 -2.53 15.91
C LYS A 377 15.96 -1.95 17.20
N PHE A 378 15.35 -2.28 18.32
CA PHE A 378 15.84 -1.94 19.65
C PHE A 378 16.84 -3.01 20.11
N GLU A 379 18.14 -2.71 19.94
CA GLU A 379 19.24 -3.56 20.36
C GLU A 379 19.91 -2.94 21.59
N SER A 380 20.42 -3.75 22.51
CA SER A 380 21.00 -3.30 23.79
C SER A 380 22.06 -2.20 23.62
N GLN A 381 22.87 -2.29 22.56
CA GLN A 381 23.90 -1.29 22.23
C GLN A 381 23.35 0.10 21.84
N ASN A 382 22.06 0.20 21.60
CA ASN A 382 21.40 1.45 21.28
C ASN A 382 20.96 2.24 22.52
N PHE A 383 21.17 1.70 23.72
CA PHE A 383 20.71 2.27 24.98
C PHE A 383 21.86 2.44 25.97
N GLN A 384 21.84 3.57 26.67
CA GLN A 384 22.83 3.90 27.70
C GLN A 384 22.10 4.36 28.95
N VAL A 385 22.32 3.65 30.06
CA VAL A 385 21.85 4.10 31.39
C VAL A 385 22.78 5.19 31.89
N VAL A 386 22.28 6.42 31.98
CA VAL A 386 23.07 7.62 32.32
C VAL A 386 22.87 8.08 33.76
N SER A 387 21.81 7.64 34.45
CA SER A 387 21.58 7.89 35.86
C SER A 387 22.45 6.99 36.77
N LYS A 388 22.66 7.43 38.02
CA LYS A 388 23.30 6.61 39.07
C LYS A 388 22.47 5.37 39.38
N LYS A 389 21.15 5.55 39.56
CA LYS A 389 20.19 4.45 39.74
C LYS A 389 20.07 3.64 38.44
N LYS A 390 20.19 2.32 38.56
CA LYS A 390 20.13 1.42 37.42
C LYS A 390 18.73 0.76 37.34
N PRO A 391 18.21 0.50 36.14
CA PRO A 391 16.94 -0.21 36.00
C PRO A 391 17.08 -1.68 36.35
N SER A 392 16.05 -2.25 36.97
CA SER A 392 15.87 -3.70 37.01
C SER A 392 15.57 -4.22 35.59
N SER A 393 15.73 -5.52 35.37
CA SER A 393 15.35 -6.14 34.08
C SER A 393 13.86 -5.95 33.78
N LYS A 394 13.00 -5.82 34.79
CA LYS A 394 11.57 -5.54 34.62
C LYS A 394 11.37 -4.11 34.09
N ILE A 395 11.95 -3.11 34.76
CA ILE A 395 11.90 -1.69 34.36
C ILE A 395 12.46 -1.52 32.96
N PHE A 396 13.58 -2.15 32.64
CA PHE A 396 14.18 -2.02 31.30
C PHE A 396 13.26 -2.56 30.21
N ARG A 397 12.61 -3.71 30.43
CA ARG A 397 11.61 -4.23 29.46
C ARG A 397 10.40 -3.32 29.32
N GLU A 398 9.95 -2.72 30.42
CA GLU A 398 8.84 -1.76 30.41
C GLU A 398 9.20 -0.49 29.63
N LEU A 399 10.42 0.06 29.82
CA LEU A 399 10.94 1.18 29.02
C LEU A 399 10.98 0.85 27.51
N MET A 400 11.38 -0.38 27.15
CA MET A 400 11.38 -0.81 25.74
C MET A 400 9.96 -0.91 25.19
N PHE A 401 9.00 -1.38 25.95
CA PHE A 401 7.59 -1.39 25.56
C PHE A 401 7.06 0.04 25.38
N ALA A 402 7.31 0.94 26.33
CA ALA A 402 6.91 2.35 26.25
C ALA A 402 7.50 3.04 25.00
N LEU A 403 8.81 2.84 24.73
CA LEU A 403 9.48 3.40 23.56
C LEU A 403 8.92 2.82 22.25
N ASN A 404 8.61 1.53 22.21
CA ASN A 404 8.00 0.93 21.02
C ASN A 404 6.61 1.49 20.74
N VAL A 405 5.80 1.74 21.76
CA VAL A 405 4.50 2.42 21.59
C VAL A 405 4.71 3.88 21.16
N CYS A 406 5.67 4.59 21.79
CA CYS A 406 5.97 6.00 21.50
C CYS A 406 6.29 6.24 20.02
N ARG A 407 6.97 5.33 19.34
CA ARG A 407 7.25 5.36 17.89
C ARG A 407 6.00 5.55 17.02
N TYR A 408 4.84 5.07 17.49
CA TYR A 408 3.58 5.12 16.72
C TYR A 408 2.67 6.26 17.13
N VAL A 409 3.06 7.05 18.14
CA VAL A 409 2.33 8.21 18.63
C VAL A 409 2.81 9.48 17.90
N LYS A 410 1.88 10.36 17.53
CA LYS A 410 2.23 11.63 16.87
C LYS A 410 3.03 12.56 17.77
N SER A 411 4.09 13.12 17.22
CA SER A 411 5.00 14.07 17.91
C SER A 411 4.34 15.40 18.29
N ASN A 412 4.71 16.06 19.40
CA ASN A 412 5.58 15.50 20.44
C ASN A 412 4.84 14.39 21.18
N ALA A 413 5.53 13.25 21.41
CA ALA A 413 4.93 12.07 22.00
C ALA A 413 5.56 11.74 23.36
N ILE A 414 4.70 11.55 24.36
CA ILE A 414 5.05 11.02 25.69
C ILE A 414 4.12 9.85 25.99
N VAL A 415 4.69 8.70 26.32
CA VAL A 415 3.95 7.48 26.64
C VAL A 415 4.31 7.00 28.02
N LEU A 416 3.31 6.93 28.90
CA LEU A 416 3.42 6.38 30.25
C LEU A 416 2.92 4.94 30.23
N THR A 417 3.70 4.02 30.81
CA THR A 417 3.33 2.59 30.86
C THR A 417 3.57 2.00 32.26
N SER A 418 2.80 0.98 32.58
CA SER A 418 2.96 0.14 33.75
C SER A 418 2.43 -1.25 33.49
N ASN A 419 3.16 -2.30 33.83
CA ASN A 419 2.77 -3.68 33.66
C ASN A 419 2.37 -4.02 32.19
N THR A 420 3.18 -3.57 31.21
CA THR A 420 3.01 -3.76 29.75
C THR A 420 1.68 -3.24 29.20
N ARG A 421 1.14 -2.19 29.78
CA ARG A 421 0.00 -1.44 29.27
C ARG A 421 0.29 0.06 29.35
N THR A 422 -0.28 0.83 28.44
CA THR A 422 -0.26 2.28 28.53
C THR A 422 -1.19 2.74 29.66
N VAL A 423 -0.74 3.71 30.41
CA VAL A 423 -1.51 4.33 31.49
C VAL A 423 -1.78 5.81 31.24
N GLY A 424 -1.05 6.41 30.30
CA GLY A 424 -1.27 7.76 29.82
C GLY A 424 -0.48 8.02 28.53
N ILE A 425 -1.09 8.73 27.58
CA ILE A 425 -0.46 9.12 26.31
C ILE A 425 -0.72 10.60 26.06
N GLY A 426 0.34 11.39 25.99
CA GLY A 426 0.33 12.73 25.46
C GLY A 426 0.88 12.74 24.05
N SER A 427 0.14 13.32 23.10
CA SER A 427 0.44 13.19 21.68
C SER A 427 0.12 14.44 20.88
N GLY A 428 0.89 14.70 19.84
CA GLY A 428 0.58 15.72 18.81
C GLY A 428 0.64 17.16 19.30
N GLN A 429 1.33 17.42 20.43
CA GLN A 429 1.41 18.78 20.98
C GLN A 429 2.64 19.51 20.43
N PRO A 430 2.54 20.82 20.13
CA PRO A 430 3.69 21.64 19.77
C PRO A 430 4.74 21.68 20.91
N SER A 431 4.32 21.68 22.17
CA SER A 431 5.18 21.63 23.33
C SER A 431 5.28 20.21 23.91
N ARG A 432 6.50 19.75 24.19
CA ARG A 432 6.74 18.46 24.87
C ARG A 432 6.23 18.47 26.31
N LEU A 433 6.33 19.61 26.99
CA LEU A 433 5.78 19.80 28.32
C LEU A 433 4.26 19.56 28.35
N ASP A 434 3.53 20.06 27.32
CA ASP A 434 2.09 19.84 27.24
C ASP A 434 1.76 18.35 27.03
N SER A 435 2.55 17.65 26.23
CA SER A 435 2.42 16.19 26.10
C SER A 435 2.69 15.47 27.43
N CYS A 436 3.64 15.92 28.24
CA CYS A 436 3.86 15.37 29.60
C CYS A 436 2.61 15.57 30.47
N LYS A 437 2.10 16.79 30.53
CA LYS A 437 0.90 17.12 31.33
C LYS A 437 -0.30 16.29 30.90
N ILE A 438 -0.58 16.21 29.59
CA ILE A 438 -1.70 15.42 29.06
C ILE A 438 -1.53 13.92 29.41
N GLY A 439 -0.32 13.38 29.29
CA GLY A 439 -0.06 11.99 29.65
C GLY A 439 -0.31 11.72 31.15
N VAL A 440 0.16 12.61 32.01
CA VAL A 440 -0.04 12.56 33.46
C VAL A 440 -1.51 12.72 33.85
N ASP A 441 -2.22 13.69 33.24
CA ASP A 441 -3.65 13.91 33.51
C ASP A 441 -4.49 12.68 33.13
N LYS A 442 -4.21 12.06 32.01
CA LYS A 442 -4.89 10.80 31.61
C LYS A 442 -4.59 9.67 32.57
N MET A 443 -3.34 9.54 33.03
CA MET A 443 -2.97 8.55 34.04
C MET A 443 -3.77 8.77 35.31
N HIS A 444 -3.81 9.97 35.85
CA HIS A 444 -4.53 10.27 37.09
C HIS A 444 -6.05 10.07 36.95
N ASN A 445 -6.63 10.48 35.80
CA ASN A 445 -8.06 10.43 35.61
C ASN A 445 -8.61 9.01 35.35
N PHE A 446 -7.81 8.14 34.71
CA PHE A 446 -8.30 6.86 34.23
C PHE A 446 -7.66 5.64 34.87
N GLN A 447 -6.56 5.81 35.61
CA GLN A 447 -5.84 4.69 36.19
C GLN A 447 -5.91 4.71 37.73
N LYS A 448 -6.08 3.53 38.30
CA LYS A 448 -5.86 3.29 39.73
C LYS A 448 -4.45 2.71 39.88
N ILE A 449 -3.44 3.57 39.87
CA ILE A 449 -2.05 3.19 40.09
C ILE A 449 -1.87 2.89 41.58
N LYS A 450 -1.40 1.69 41.91
CA LYS A 450 -1.05 1.31 43.26
C LYS A 450 0.37 1.79 43.56
N GLU A 451 0.69 2.03 44.81
CA GLU A 451 2.07 2.39 45.24
C GLU A 451 3.13 1.37 44.81
N SER A 452 2.73 0.10 44.69
CA SER A 452 3.61 -0.97 44.19
C SER A 452 3.78 -1.01 42.66
N ASP A 453 3.02 -0.24 41.90
CA ASP A 453 3.07 -0.23 40.46
C ASP A 453 4.16 0.74 39.96
N GLU A 454 5.17 0.20 39.30
CA GLU A 454 6.21 1.00 38.68
C GLU A 454 5.69 1.62 37.39
N VAL A 455 5.65 2.96 37.33
CA VAL A 455 5.31 3.70 36.11
C VAL A 455 6.59 4.17 35.44
N VAL A 456 6.70 3.95 34.14
CA VAL A 456 7.82 4.45 33.34
C VAL A 456 7.32 5.34 32.22
N ALA A 457 8.19 6.21 31.69
CA ALA A 457 7.87 7.09 30.58
C ALA A 457 8.86 6.93 29.42
N ALA A 458 8.33 7.05 28.19
CA ALA A 458 9.12 7.18 26.98
C ALA A 458 8.80 8.49 26.27
N SER A 459 9.82 9.13 25.73
CA SER A 459 9.72 10.32 24.90
C SER A 459 10.29 10.04 23.50
N ASP A 460 9.62 10.52 22.46
CA ASP A 460 10.02 10.36 21.05
C ASP A 460 11.29 11.16 20.68
N ALA A 461 11.65 12.19 21.48
CA ALA A 461 12.88 12.96 21.38
C ALA A 461 13.37 13.41 22.76
N PHE A 462 14.53 14.07 22.82
CA PHE A 462 15.09 14.58 24.08
C PHE A 462 14.23 15.68 24.71
N PHE A 463 14.29 15.81 26.03
CA PHE A 463 13.75 16.97 26.73
C PHE A 463 14.65 18.18 26.54
N PRO A 464 14.12 19.33 26.04
CA PRO A 464 14.91 20.53 25.87
C PRO A 464 15.19 21.25 27.20
N PHE A 465 14.36 21.01 28.22
CA PHE A 465 14.43 21.58 29.56
C PHE A 465 14.05 20.54 30.60
N VAL A 466 14.34 20.83 31.88
CA VAL A 466 14.05 19.92 33.02
C VAL A 466 12.55 19.82 33.30
N ASP A 467 11.76 20.86 33.01
CA ASP A 467 10.33 20.97 33.29
C ASP A 467 9.48 19.77 32.85
N GLY A 468 9.79 19.20 31.67
CA GLY A 468 9.08 18.04 31.16
C GLY A 468 9.36 16.78 31.97
N ILE A 469 10.61 16.47 32.28
CA ILE A 469 10.97 15.30 33.09
C ILE A 469 10.55 15.50 34.56
N GLU A 470 10.62 16.72 35.07
CA GLU A 470 10.13 17.10 36.41
C GLU A 470 8.62 16.79 36.54
N THR A 471 7.80 17.23 35.57
CA THR A 471 6.36 16.92 35.53
C THR A 471 6.08 15.41 35.63
N LEU A 472 6.88 14.59 34.92
CA LEU A 472 6.73 13.13 34.95
C LEU A 472 7.12 12.54 36.29
N ILE A 473 8.25 12.96 36.87
CA ILE A 473 8.77 12.45 38.14
C ILE A 473 7.86 12.83 39.32
N GLN A 474 7.37 14.07 39.34
CA GLN A 474 6.39 14.53 40.34
C GLN A 474 5.08 13.74 40.31
N ALA A 475 4.72 13.21 39.14
CA ALA A 475 3.56 12.34 38.96
C ALA A 475 3.83 10.86 39.32
N GLY A 476 5.03 10.52 39.84
CA GLY A 476 5.38 9.17 40.28
C GLY A 476 6.06 8.29 39.22
N VAL A 477 6.55 8.87 38.12
CA VAL A 477 7.34 8.13 37.14
C VAL A 477 8.71 7.79 37.72
N SER A 478 9.05 6.51 37.77
CA SER A 478 10.29 6.00 38.37
C SER A 478 11.45 5.81 37.39
N ALA A 479 11.13 5.77 36.08
CA ALA A 479 12.13 5.60 35.04
C ALA A 479 11.70 6.29 33.72
N VAL A 480 12.66 6.91 33.05
CA VAL A 480 12.43 7.64 31.81
C VAL A 480 13.41 7.17 30.72
N ILE A 481 12.92 6.99 29.50
CA ILE A 481 13.75 6.79 28.32
C ILE A 481 13.51 7.92 27.31
N GLN A 482 14.60 8.52 26.82
CA GLN A 482 14.60 9.55 25.79
C GLN A 482 15.82 9.42 24.89
N PRO A 483 15.84 10.00 23.69
CA PRO A 483 17.08 10.20 22.92
C PRO A 483 18.04 11.15 23.62
N SER A 484 19.34 10.98 23.42
CA SER A 484 20.38 11.94 23.78
C SER A 484 20.52 13.04 22.71
N GLY A 485 21.27 14.10 23.05
CA GLY A 485 21.68 15.14 22.10
C GLY A 485 21.17 16.54 22.42
N SER A 486 20.56 16.75 23.58
CA SER A 486 20.25 18.07 24.10
C SER A 486 21.51 18.74 24.68
N ILE A 487 21.67 20.05 24.47
CA ILE A 487 22.68 20.86 25.16
C ILE A 487 22.52 20.74 26.68
N ARG A 488 21.31 20.49 27.15
CA ARG A 488 20.94 20.35 28.55
C ARG A 488 20.91 18.92 29.10
N ASP A 489 21.45 17.95 28.38
CA ASP A 489 21.49 16.55 28.84
C ASP A 489 22.12 16.43 30.23
N LYS A 490 23.16 17.24 30.55
CA LYS A 490 23.81 17.26 31.87
C LYS A 490 22.83 17.69 32.97
N GLU A 491 21.98 18.69 32.73
CA GLU A 491 20.98 19.16 33.70
C GLU A 491 19.91 18.08 33.94
N ILE A 492 19.45 17.42 32.87
CA ILE A 492 18.48 16.32 32.94
C ILE A 492 19.04 15.14 33.73
N ILE A 493 20.31 14.75 33.50
CA ILE A 493 21.00 13.68 34.24
C ILE A 493 21.14 14.07 35.71
N LYS A 494 21.52 15.33 36.01
CA LYS A 494 21.65 15.83 37.37
C LYS A 494 20.31 15.70 38.11
N TYR A 495 19.23 16.21 37.53
CA TYR A 495 17.88 16.15 38.11
C TYR A 495 17.41 14.70 38.35
N ALA A 496 17.62 13.79 37.38
CA ALA A 496 17.31 12.38 37.54
C ALA A 496 18.09 11.71 38.67
N ASN A 497 19.35 12.14 38.92
CA ASN A 497 20.16 11.64 40.02
C ASN A 497 19.71 12.17 41.39
N GLU A 498 19.29 13.43 41.45
CA GLU A 498 18.77 14.08 42.67
C GLU A 498 17.44 13.48 43.11
N THR A 499 16.63 13.06 42.16
CA THR A 499 15.30 12.43 42.38
C THR A 499 15.34 10.91 42.42
N GLU A 500 16.52 10.29 42.39
CA GLU A 500 16.71 8.84 42.31
C GLU A 500 15.90 8.16 41.20
N THR A 501 15.72 8.84 40.05
CA THR A 501 15.01 8.35 38.90
C THR A 501 15.95 7.66 37.91
N VAL A 502 15.54 6.53 37.35
CA VAL A 502 16.28 5.85 36.27
C VAL A 502 16.15 6.67 35.00
N LEU A 503 17.29 7.03 34.38
CA LEU A 503 17.32 7.69 33.08
C LEU A 503 18.13 6.87 32.09
N VAL A 504 17.48 6.56 30.96
CA VAL A 504 18.09 5.83 29.86
C VAL A 504 18.09 6.71 28.61
N PHE A 505 19.26 6.83 27.98
CA PHE A 505 19.37 7.48 26.66
C PHE A 505 19.29 6.45 25.55
N SER A 506 18.44 6.70 24.54
CA SER A 506 18.45 6.02 23.27
C SER A 506 19.32 6.78 22.26
N LYS A 507 19.95 6.05 21.31
CA LYS A 507 20.74 6.67 20.24
C LYS A 507 19.89 7.17 19.07
N THR A 508 18.58 6.93 19.13
CA THR A 508 17.65 7.27 18.03
C THR A 508 16.40 7.94 18.56
N ARG A 509 15.94 8.96 17.83
CA ARG A 509 14.62 9.55 18.02
C ARG A 509 13.62 8.90 17.05
N HIS A 510 12.32 8.99 17.36
CA HIS A 510 11.25 8.36 16.61
C HIS A 510 10.09 9.33 16.38
N PHE A 511 10.34 10.41 15.62
CA PHE A 511 9.30 11.36 15.26
C PHE A 511 8.29 10.76 14.27
N LYS A 512 7.01 11.06 14.50
CA LYS A 512 5.91 10.74 13.60
C LYS A 512 4.98 11.95 13.48
N HIS A 513 4.83 12.47 12.29
CA HIS A 513 3.95 13.60 11.96
C HIS A 513 2.72 13.18 11.19
#